data_12da6cf80879e333a151b596b33f1227
#
_entry.id   12da6cf80879e333a151b596b33f1227
#
_cell.length_a   1.000
_cell.length_b   1.000
_cell.length_c   1.000
_cell.angle_alpha   90.00
_cell.angle_beta   90.00
_cell.angle_gamma   90.00
#
_symmetry.space_group_name_H-M   'P 1'
#
loop_
_entity.id
_entity.type
_entity.pdbx_description
1 polymer ?
#
loop_
_entity_poly.entity_id
_entity_poly.type
_entity_poly.pdbx_seq_one_letter_code
_entity_poly.pdbx_strand_id
1 'polypeptide(L)'
;MKKIFSLLVLSLAAALHLGAQEIDHLNCFAVLAGKNATKDGSVMLAHNEDDSGEQMINIYNVPRNPAKGTGKYLWIEFPGMEVADAFLNEHGVAVASDGCNSKEDREDYTDGGVLYEVRTLIGQKARSARHAVKIAGELVEQKGYRGSGRTYVIADCNEGWVFAVVRGRHWVAQRIPDDCVMTIPNYYCIGEIDLSDTANFQGTPDIIDYAIERGWYNPEKDGKFLFKKVYSRHDMYNYDRNYIRHMSALNHLTGETYNTNPDTYPFAVKPNRLLEVKDMMQILRSHGENVEQKINHKKKPLHPACICTDVTINASVFQLRNWLPVEIGAMVWTTGASPCAEAFIPWYSGMTKSPEGFARFADPQEAIAKHMSDSKEKRKNYPDAAAWKFVDRWHSICEDWEGKIGKVQQSNSSFQQKLFNGQEKFEKSLRKYYNHKTMQITDTAKLQEALNNYTAEIYKEYFKMF
;
A
#
# COMPACT_ATOMS: atom_id res chain seq x y z
N MET A 1 0.47 45.78 25.38
CA MET A 1 0.89 45.06 24.15
C MET A 1 1.68 43.78 24.36
N LYS A 2 2.46 43.58 25.43
CA LYS A 2 3.23 42.33 25.67
C LYS A 2 2.42 41.08 26.11
N LYS A 3 1.21 41.25 26.68
CA LYS A 3 0.38 40.13 27.14
C LYS A 3 -0.49 39.47 26.03
N ILE A 4 -0.73 40.18 24.92
CA ILE A 4 -1.55 39.67 23.79
C ILE A 4 -0.68 38.78 22.88
N PHE A 5 0.62 39.05 22.80
CA PHE A 5 1.55 38.24 22.00
C PHE A 5 1.83 36.84 22.57
N SER A 6 1.79 36.71 23.90
CA SER A 6 2.00 35.40 24.58
C SER A 6 0.81 34.44 24.45
N LEU A 7 -0.42 34.93 24.29
CA LEU A 7 -1.60 34.09 24.09
C LEU A 7 -1.71 33.58 22.65
N LEU A 8 -1.25 34.33 21.67
CA LEU A 8 -1.26 33.89 20.26
C LEU A 8 -0.20 32.83 19.97
N VAL A 9 0.95 32.89 20.63
CA VAL A 9 2.01 31.87 20.46
C VAL A 9 1.63 30.56 21.15
N LEU A 10 0.92 30.60 22.29
CA LEU A 10 0.43 29.40 22.96
C LEU A 10 -0.71 28.72 22.20
N SER A 11 -1.58 29.49 21.51
CA SER A 11 -2.65 28.90 20.69
C SER A 11 -2.13 28.27 19.39
N LEU A 12 -1.05 28.81 18.80
CA LEU A 12 -0.42 28.20 17.63
C LEU A 12 0.37 26.92 17.97
N ALA A 13 1.02 26.88 19.14
CA ALA A 13 1.71 25.69 19.63
C ALA A 13 0.73 24.54 20.00
N ALA A 14 -0.44 24.89 20.55
CA ALA A 14 -1.48 23.91 20.86
C ALA A 14 -2.15 23.33 19.58
N ALA A 15 -2.32 24.13 18.53
CA ALA A 15 -2.86 23.67 17.26
C ALA A 15 -1.90 22.76 16.49
N LEU A 16 -0.57 22.94 16.65
CA LEU A 16 0.44 22.06 16.06
C LEU A 16 0.60 20.72 16.80
N HIS A 17 0.18 20.64 18.07
CA HIS A 17 0.21 19.39 18.84
C HIS A 17 -1.05 18.52 18.67
N LEU A 18 -2.17 19.10 18.26
CA LEU A 18 -3.41 18.35 18.01
C LEU A 18 -3.39 17.59 16.65
N GLY A 19 -2.59 18.02 15.68
CA GLY A 19 -2.47 17.35 14.38
C GLY A 19 -1.55 16.11 14.39
N ALA A 20 -0.75 15.89 15.43
CA ALA A 20 0.21 14.78 15.48
C ALA A 20 -0.35 13.49 16.15
N GLN A 21 -1.47 13.57 16.85
CA GLN A 21 -2.02 12.46 17.64
C GLN A 21 -3.12 11.65 16.94
N GLU A 22 -3.73 12.14 15.86
CA GLU A 22 -4.82 11.44 15.17
C GLU A 22 -4.36 10.54 13.99
N ILE A 23 -3.13 10.65 13.54
CA ILE A 23 -2.60 9.83 12.42
C ILE A 23 -2.28 8.38 12.84
N ASP A 24 -2.32 8.06 14.11
CA ASP A 24 -1.92 6.76 14.67
C ASP A 24 -2.95 5.62 14.50
N HIS A 25 -4.06 5.83 13.82
CA HIS A 25 -5.15 4.86 13.69
C HIS A 25 -5.37 4.30 12.29
N LEU A 26 -4.44 4.53 11.36
CA LEU A 26 -4.49 3.95 10.02
C LEU A 26 -4.14 2.46 10.08
N ASN A 27 -5.08 1.61 9.69
CA ASN A 27 -4.98 0.16 9.80
C ASN A 27 -4.87 -0.50 8.43
N CYS A 28 -3.84 -0.14 7.66
CA CYS A 28 -3.55 -0.73 6.35
C CYS A 28 -3.28 -2.24 6.43
N PHE A 29 -3.29 -2.93 5.32
CA PHE A 29 -2.92 -4.34 5.23
C PHE A 29 -2.23 -4.65 3.91
N ALA A 30 -1.04 -5.24 3.96
CA ALA A 30 -0.30 -5.61 2.77
C ALA A 30 -0.08 -7.12 2.64
N VAL A 31 -0.02 -7.59 1.38
CA VAL A 31 0.34 -8.96 1.01
C VAL A 31 1.36 -8.91 -0.13
N LEU A 32 2.44 -9.67 -0.01
CA LEU A 32 3.47 -9.76 -1.04
C LEU A 32 3.74 -11.22 -1.38
N ALA A 33 3.52 -11.62 -2.64
CA ALA A 33 3.75 -12.97 -3.13
C ALA A 33 4.93 -13.01 -4.12
N GLY A 34 5.86 -13.90 -3.89
CA GLY A 34 6.97 -14.19 -4.78
C GLY A 34 6.53 -14.89 -6.07
N LYS A 35 7.33 -14.79 -7.13
CA LYS A 35 6.98 -15.28 -8.47
C LYS A 35 6.69 -16.78 -8.54
N ASN A 36 7.30 -17.60 -7.69
CA ASN A 36 7.08 -19.04 -7.65
C ASN A 36 5.92 -19.44 -6.71
N ALA A 37 5.32 -18.46 -6.00
CA ALA A 37 4.11 -18.63 -5.22
C ALA A 37 2.84 -18.33 -6.04
N THR A 38 2.99 -17.87 -7.28
CA THR A 38 1.90 -17.46 -8.17
C THR A 38 1.77 -18.38 -9.38
N LYS A 39 0.54 -18.52 -9.88
CA LYS A 39 0.22 -19.46 -10.97
C LYS A 39 0.81 -19.07 -12.32
N ASP A 40 0.88 -17.78 -12.57
CA ASP A 40 1.41 -17.22 -13.82
C ASP A 40 2.89 -16.83 -13.75
N GLY A 41 3.53 -16.92 -12.58
CA GLY A 41 4.92 -16.54 -12.37
C GLY A 41 5.14 -15.04 -12.13
N SER A 42 4.08 -14.24 -11.98
CA SER A 42 4.20 -12.82 -11.60
C SER A 42 4.58 -12.66 -10.13
N VAL A 43 5.31 -11.60 -9.80
CA VAL A 43 5.34 -11.09 -8.43
C VAL A 43 4.07 -10.28 -8.20
N MET A 44 3.37 -10.51 -7.08
CA MET A 44 2.16 -9.77 -6.75
C MET A 44 2.28 -9.06 -5.42
N LEU A 45 1.93 -7.77 -5.40
CA LEU A 45 1.78 -6.96 -4.19
C LEU A 45 0.33 -6.54 -4.07
N ALA A 46 -0.30 -6.75 -2.92
CA ALA A 46 -1.66 -6.33 -2.65
C ALA A 46 -1.70 -5.47 -1.39
N HIS A 47 -2.58 -4.46 -1.37
CA HIS A 47 -2.66 -3.51 -0.28
C HIS A 47 -4.07 -2.97 -0.10
N ASN A 48 -4.52 -2.88 1.16
CA ASN A 48 -5.67 -2.08 1.59
C ASN A 48 -5.15 -0.84 2.30
N GLU A 49 -5.66 0.32 1.91
CA GLU A 49 -5.49 1.56 2.66
C GLU A 49 -6.71 1.84 3.50
N ASP A 50 -6.50 1.97 4.80
CA ASP A 50 -7.52 2.35 5.76
C ASP A 50 -7.26 3.77 6.25
N ASP A 51 -8.27 4.65 6.22
CA ASP A 51 -8.17 6.01 6.76
C ASP A 51 -9.48 6.43 7.43
N SER A 52 -9.38 7.35 8.36
CA SER A 52 -10.52 7.88 9.10
C SER A 52 -11.30 8.92 8.29
N GLY A 53 -12.63 8.88 8.41
CA GLY A 53 -13.51 9.82 7.75
C GLY A 53 -13.79 9.50 6.27
N GLU A 54 -14.42 10.44 5.57
CA GLU A 54 -14.74 10.34 4.15
C GLU A 54 -13.56 10.78 3.30
N GLN A 55 -12.56 9.92 3.19
CA GLN A 55 -11.39 10.24 2.40
C GLN A 55 -11.63 9.93 0.92
N MET A 56 -11.15 10.81 0.08
CA MET A 56 -11.20 10.69 -1.35
C MET A 56 -9.88 10.07 -1.83
N ILE A 57 -9.93 8.98 -2.58
CA ILE A 57 -8.77 8.43 -3.28
C ILE A 57 -8.73 8.99 -4.70
N ASN A 58 -7.55 9.36 -5.15
CA ASN A 58 -7.28 9.78 -6.52
C ASN A 58 -6.17 8.94 -7.15
N ILE A 59 -6.30 8.70 -8.44
CA ILE A 59 -5.35 7.88 -9.21
C ILE A 59 -4.96 8.64 -10.46
N TYR A 60 -3.67 8.92 -10.66
CA TYR A 60 -3.24 9.64 -11.85
C TYR A 60 -1.80 9.33 -12.27
N ASN A 61 -1.51 9.59 -13.54
CA ASN A 61 -0.18 9.44 -14.11
C ASN A 61 0.63 10.71 -13.88
N VAL A 62 1.76 10.59 -13.17
CA VAL A 62 2.79 11.64 -13.06
C VAL A 62 3.73 11.50 -14.25
N PRO A 63 3.85 12.53 -15.10
CA PRO A 63 4.72 12.46 -16.27
C PRO A 63 6.20 12.48 -15.88
N ARG A 64 7.03 11.90 -16.74
CA ARG A 64 8.51 12.03 -16.63
C ARG A 64 8.89 13.50 -16.65
N ASN A 65 9.85 13.89 -15.80
CA ASN A 65 10.46 15.23 -15.81
C ASN A 65 11.97 15.13 -16.02
N PRO A 66 12.44 15.20 -17.27
CA PRO A 66 13.87 15.09 -17.58
C PRO A 66 14.73 16.19 -16.91
N ALA A 67 14.19 17.39 -16.74
CA ALA A 67 14.91 18.50 -16.10
C ALA A 67 15.20 18.23 -14.60
N LYS A 68 14.36 17.43 -13.96
CA LYS A 68 14.54 16.98 -12.56
C LYS A 68 15.14 15.58 -12.47
N GLY A 69 15.40 14.90 -13.59
CA GLY A 69 15.88 13.52 -13.62
C GLY A 69 14.90 12.53 -13.02
N THR A 70 13.58 12.80 -13.11
CA THR A 70 12.55 11.92 -12.54
C THR A 70 11.82 11.14 -13.61
N GLY A 71 11.53 9.85 -13.33
CA GLY A 71 10.76 8.96 -14.18
C GLY A 71 9.25 9.22 -14.12
N LYS A 72 8.50 8.52 -14.97
CA LYS A 72 7.03 8.47 -14.95
C LYS A 72 6.56 7.45 -13.91
N TYR A 73 5.46 7.73 -13.24
CA TYR A 73 4.82 6.78 -12.33
C TYR A 73 3.30 7.00 -12.25
N LEU A 74 2.57 5.91 -11.99
CA LEU A 74 1.17 5.91 -11.60
C LEU A 74 1.14 6.13 -10.08
N TRP A 75 0.32 7.09 -9.63
CA TRP A 75 0.25 7.53 -8.26
C TRP A 75 -1.16 7.34 -7.73
N ILE A 76 -1.31 6.61 -6.62
CA ILE A 76 -2.57 6.41 -5.90
C ILE A 76 -2.43 7.17 -4.59
N GLU A 77 -3.24 8.20 -4.39
CA GLU A 77 -3.03 9.14 -3.29
C GLU A 77 -4.31 9.62 -2.63
N PHE A 78 -4.14 10.08 -1.41
CA PHE A 78 -5.02 11.05 -0.82
C PHE A 78 -4.75 12.40 -1.48
N PRO A 79 -5.76 13.06 -2.06
CA PRO A 79 -5.52 14.33 -2.73
C PRO A 79 -4.81 15.34 -1.84
N GLY A 80 -3.72 15.86 -2.33
CA GLY A 80 -2.93 16.89 -1.69
C GLY A 80 -1.94 16.46 -0.65
N MET A 81 -1.81 15.21 -0.33
CA MET A 81 -0.80 14.80 0.66
C MET A 81 0.60 14.59 0.07
N GLU A 82 0.80 14.76 -1.25
CA GLU A 82 2.05 14.33 -1.91
C GLU A 82 2.53 12.93 -1.46
N VAL A 83 1.60 12.19 -0.88
CA VAL A 83 1.77 10.85 -0.34
C VAL A 83 0.99 9.93 -1.23
N ALA A 84 1.71 9.13 -1.98
CA ALA A 84 1.07 7.94 -2.52
C ALA A 84 0.78 7.01 -1.35
N ASP A 85 -0.42 6.53 -1.30
CA ASP A 85 -0.71 5.30 -0.61
C ASP A 85 0.08 4.17 -1.27
N ALA A 86 -0.05 4.05 -2.57
CA ALA A 86 0.69 3.10 -3.39
C ALA A 86 1.07 3.72 -4.74
N PHE A 87 2.08 3.16 -5.41
CA PHE A 87 2.45 3.60 -6.75
C PHE A 87 3.09 2.47 -7.58
N LEU A 88 3.11 2.70 -8.90
CA LEU A 88 3.78 1.86 -9.90
C LEU A 88 4.58 2.75 -10.84
N ASN A 89 5.89 2.60 -10.90
CA ASN A 89 6.71 3.42 -11.78
C ASN A 89 6.95 2.78 -13.17
N GLU A 90 7.58 3.52 -14.07
CA GLU A 90 7.85 3.13 -15.45
C GLU A 90 8.84 1.96 -15.59
N HIS A 91 9.53 1.59 -14.51
CA HIS A 91 10.42 0.42 -14.47
C HIS A 91 9.72 -0.82 -13.87
N GLY A 92 8.43 -0.72 -13.58
CA GLY A 92 7.66 -1.81 -12.97
C GLY A 92 7.93 -1.99 -11.48
N VAL A 93 8.47 -0.97 -10.80
CA VAL A 93 8.60 -0.98 -9.33
C VAL A 93 7.29 -0.52 -8.71
N ALA A 94 6.69 -1.39 -7.93
CA ALA A 94 5.49 -1.13 -7.15
C ALA A 94 5.84 -0.98 -5.66
N VAL A 95 5.17 -0.06 -4.98
CA VAL A 95 5.34 0.16 -3.54
C VAL A 95 3.99 0.45 -2.90
N ALA A 96 3.75 -0.16 -1.75
CA ALA A 96 2.72 0.21 -0.79
C ALA A 96 3.35 0.28 0.61
N SER A 97 2.62 0.75 1.63
CA SER A 97 3.22 0.81 2.97
C SER A 97 2.21 0.87 4.09
N ASP A 98 2.54 0.23 5.20
CA ASP A 98 1.73 0.18 6.41
C ASP A 98 2.39 0.95 7.56
N GLY A 99 1.60 1.66 8.35
CA GLY A 99 2.05 2.22 9.62
C GLY A 99 2.43 1.09 10.57
N CYS A 100 3.72 1.01 10.91
CA CYS A 100 4.28 0.02 11.84
C CYS A 100 5.08 0.76 12.90
N ASN A 101 4.39 1.19 13.95
CA ASN A 101 5.01 2.07 14.93
C ASN A 101 6.10 1.36 15.73
N SER A 102 7.28 1.99 15.78
CA SER A 102 8.38 1.56 16.62
C SER A 102 8.23 2.11 18.04
N LYS A 103 8.93 1.49 18.98
CA LYS A 103 9.06 2.03 20.33
C LYS A 103 10.18 3.08 20.46
N GLU A 104 10.82 3.43 19.32
CA GLU A 104 11.85 4.48 19.31
C GLU A 104 11.26 5.85 19.64
N ASP A 105 11.86 6.53 20.61
CA ASP A 105 11.47 7.84 21.12
C ASP A 105 12.50 8.94 20.83
N ARG A 106 13.73 8.57 20.41
CA ARG A 106 14.77 9.55 20.06
C ARG A 106 14.48 10.17 18.70
N GLU A 107 14.66 11.47 18.60
CA GLU A 107 14.50 12.25 17.36
C GLU A 107 15.86 12.42 16.66
N ASP A 108 16.42 11.32 16.16
CA ASP A 108 17.68 11.34 15.42
C ASP A 108 17.42 11.65 13.94
N TYR A 109 17.24 12.93 13.63
CA TYR A 109 17.10 13.39 12.26
C TYR A 109 17.68 14.78 12.03
N THR A 110 18.04 15.08 10.76
CA THR A 110 18.58 16.38 10.31
C THR A 110 17.62 17.06 9.34
N ASP A 111 17.61 18.38 9.32
CA ASP A 111 16.78 19.22 8.43
C ASP A 111 15.29 18.83 8.48
N GLY A 112 14.78 18.47 9.67
CA GLY A 112 13.38 18.07 9.86
C GLY A 112 13.07 16.62 9.48
N GLY A 113 14.07 15.80 9.12
CA GLY A 113 13.89 14.40 8.76
C GLY A 113 13.12 14.17 7.47
N VAL A 114 12.88 12.90 7.15
CA VAL A 114 12.03 12.48 6.03
C VAL A 114 10.81 11.70 6.51
N LEU A 115 9.73 11.73 5.74
CA LEU A 115 8.53 10.95 5.98
C LEU A 115 8.01 10.43 4.63
N TYR A 116 7.30 11.26 3.90
CA TYR A 116 6.66 10.92 2.63
C TYR A 116 7.61 10.95 1.45
N GLU A 117 8.72 11.66 1.60
CA GLU A 117 9.78 11.81 0.60
C GLU A 117 10.41 10.47 0.20
N VAL A 118 10.38 9.46 1.11
CA VAL A 118 10.87 8.10 0.81
C VAL A 118 10.10 7.51 -0.37
N ARG A 119 8.77 7.57 -0.38
CA ARG A 119 7.94 7.05 -1.48
C ARG A 119 8.17 7.81 -2.78
N THR A 120 8.17 9.13 -2.70
CA THR A 120 8.37 10.01 -3.85
C THR A 120 9.72 9.74 -4.50
N LEU A 121 10.79 9.59 -3.72
CA LEU A 121 12.12 9.29 -4.21
C LEU A 121 12.16 7.94 -4.93
N ILE A 122 11.56 6.89 -4.33
CA ILE A 122 11.49 5.57 -4.94
C ILE A 122 10.71 5.64 -6.26
N GLY A 123 9.52 6.23 -6.25
CA GLY A 123 8.66 6.37 -7.44
C GLY A 123 9.39 7.04 -8.60
N GLN A 124 10.14 8.09 -8.30
CA GLN A 124 10.86 8.89 -9.29
C GLN A 124 12.14 8.25 -9.83
N LYS A 125 12.85 7.42 -9.03
CA LYS A 125 14.24 7.03 -9.33
C LYS A 125 14.50 5.52 -9.31
N ALA A 126 13.67 4.71 -8.66
CA ALA A 126 13.93 3.30 -8.53
C ALA A 126 13.81 2.57 -9.87
N ARG A 127 14.77 1.69 -10.17
CA ARG A 127 14.83 0.88 -11.39
C ARG A 127 14.58 -0.60 -11.12
N SER A 128 14.58 -1.00 -9.87
CA SER A 128 14.26 -2.35 -9.40
C SER A 128 13.86 -2.28 -7.92
N ALA A 129 13.28 -3.34 -7.38
CA ALA A 129 12.94 -3.44 -5.97
C ALA A 129 14.17 -3.29 -5.07
N ARG A 130 15.27 -3.95 -5.40
CA ARG A 130 16.54 -3.84 -4.68
C ARG A 130 17.14 -2.41 -4.73
N HIS A 131 17.05 -1.74 -5.88
CA HIS A 131 17.46 -0.35 -5.99
C HIS A 131 16.58 0.58 -5.16
N ALA A 132 15.28 0.30 -5.07
CA ALA A 132 14.35 1.05 -4.22
C ALA A 132 14.73 0.93 -2.72
N VAL A 133 15.04 -0.29 -2.24
CA VAL A 133 15.54 -0.52 -0.87
C VAL A 133 16.79 0.30 -0.60
N LYS A 134 17.77 0.26 -1.52
CA LYS A 134 19.04 0.98 -1.39
C LYS A 134 18.82 2.49 -1.25
N ILE A 135 18.10 3.12 -2.18
CA ILE A 135 17.89 4.57 -2.17
C ILE A 135 17.02 5.03 -0.99
N ALA A 136 16.09 4.19 -0.51
CA ALA A 136 15.31 4.46 0.68
C ALA A 136 16.19 4.44 1.94
N GLY A 137 17.04 3.40 2.07
CA GLY A 137 17.99 3.27 3.19
C GLY A 137 18.96 4.44 3.24
N GLU A 138 19.60 4.77 2.12
CA GLU A 138 20.52 5.91 2.02
C GLU A 138 19.85 7.24 2.42
N LEU A 139 18.59 7.46 2.03
CA LEU A 139 17.85 8.66 2.42
C LEU A 139 17.55 8.69 3.92
N VAL A 140 17.13 7.55 4.49
CA VAL A 140 16.86 7.42 5.94
C VAL A 140 18.13 7.61 6.76
N GLU A 141 19.25 7.00 6.36
CA GLU A 141 20.55 7.18 7.03
C GLU A 141 21.03 8.63 6.98
N GLN A 142 20.83 9.30 5.86
CA GLN A 142 21.23 10.69 5.68
C GLN A 142 20.40 11.67 6.49
N LYS A 143 19.06 11.53 6.49
CA LYS A 143 18.12 12.53 7.01
C LYS A 143 17.45 12.12 8.33
N GLY A 144 17.31 10.85 8.58
CA GLY A 144 16.47 10.30 9.66
C GLY A 144 14.97 10.32 9.32
N TYR A 145 14.26 9.28 9.72
CA TYR A 145 12.82 9.14 9.55
C TYR A 145 12.08 9.79 10.73
N ARG A 146 11.27 10.83 10.47
CA ARG A 146 10.58 11.59 11.52
C ARG A 146 9.27 10.95 12.01
N GLY A 147 8.72 9.96 11.28
CA GLY A 147 7.53 9.24 11.71
C GLY A 147 7.81 8.24 12.82
N SER A 148 6.77 7.72 13.43
CA SER A 148 6.88 6.72 14.51
C SER A 148 7.42 5.36 14.04
N GLY A 149 7.38 5.09 12.74
CA GLY A 149 7.84 3.87 12.10
C GLY A 149 6.89 3.44 10.99
N ARG A 150 7.41 2.70 10.00
CA ARG A 150 6.65 2.24 8.84
C ARG A 150 7.29 1.02 8.20
N THR A 151 6.48 0.20 7.58
CA THR A 151 6.96 -0.85 6.69
C THR A 151 6.54 -0.54 5.26
N TYR A 152 7.50 -0.47 4.35
CA TYR A 152 7.27 -0.40 2.92
C TYR A 152 7.36 -1.80 2.34
N VAL A 153 6.38 -2.15 1.50
CA VAL A 153 6.37 -3.36 0.69
C VAL A 153 6.74 -2.95 -0.73
N ILE A 154 7.84 -3.48 -1.22
CA ILE A 154 8.47 -3.05 -2.47
C ILE A 154 8.60 -4.25 -3.38
N ALA A 155 8.15 -4.16 -4.62
CA ALA A 155 8.22 -5.25 -5.57
C ALA A 155 8.59 -4.76 -6.97
N ASP A 156 9.24 -5.64 -7.74
CA ASP A 156 9.33 -5.58 -9.19
C ASP A 156 8.96 -6.94 -9.80
N CYS A 157 9.09 -7.10 -11.10
CA CYS A 157 8.72 -8.35 -11.77
C CYS A 157 9.64 -9.55 -11.46
N ASN A 158 10.67 -9.40 -10.63
CA ASN A 158 11.64 -10.42 -10.30
C ASN A 158 11.64 -10.80 -8.82
N GLU A 159 11.47 -9.82 -7.93
CA GLU A 159 11.60 -10.02 -6.49
C GLU A 159 10.72 -9.04 -5.69
N GLY A 160 10.47 -9.39 -4.43
CA GLY A 160 9.79 -8.56 -3.46
C GLY A 160 10.60 -8.37 -2.18
N TRP A 161 10.50 -7.18 -1.58
CA TRP A 161 11.21 -6.76 -0.39
C TRP A 161 10.27 -6.13 0.64
N VAL A 162 10.58 -6.35 1.89
CA VAL A 162 9.97 -5.67 3.04
C VAL A 162 11.02 -4.75 3.63
N PHE A 163 10.76 -3.45 3.64
CA PHE A 163 11.66 -2.43 4.19
C PHE A 163 11.00 -1.82 5.43
N ALA A 164 11.53 -2.15 6.60
CA ALA A 164 11.06 -1.66 7.90
C ALA A 164 11.96 -0.51 8.37
N VAL A 165 11.38 0.68 8.54
CA VAL A 165 12.07 1.86 9.07
C VAL A 165 11.52 2.20 10.45
N VAL A 166 12.39 2.49 11.41
CA VAL A 166 12.05 3.03 12.72
C VAL A 166 12.21 4.56 12.74
N ARG A 167 11.73 5.23 13.78
CA ARG A 167 12.06 6.66 13.95
C ARG A 167 13.59 6.82 14.01
N GLY A 168 14.12 7.90 13.42
CA GLY A 168 15.56 8.13 13.33
C GLY A 168 16.18 7.45 12.11
N ARG A 169 17.39 6.89 12.27
CA ARG A 169 18.20 6.45 11.13
C ARG A 169 18.25 4.95 10.91
N HIS A 170 17.65 4.16 11.81
CA HIS A 170 17.73 2.71 11.73
C HIS A 170 16.63 2.14 10.85
N TRP A 171 17.01 1.13 10.07
CA TRP A 171 16.12 0.40 9.18
C TRP A 171 16.67 -1.00 8.90
N VAL A 172 15.81 -1.91 8.50
CA VAL A 172 16.17 -3.22 7.97
C VAL A 172 15.23 -3.61 6.84
N ALA A 173 15.75 -4.26 5.82
CA ALA A 173 14.97 -4.83 4.75
C ALA A 173 15.27 -6.31 4.57
N GLN A 174 14.23 -7.09 4.29
CA GLN A 174 14.32 -8.52 4.01
C GLN A 174 13.62 -8.83 2.70
N ARG A 175 14.31 -9.58 1.82
CA ARG A 175 13.73 -10.15 0.61
C ARG A 175 12.81 -11.31 0.97
N ILE A 176 11.64 -11.40 0.31
CA ILE A 176 10.81 -12.59 0.47
C ILE A 176 11.35 -13.73 -0.40
N PRO A 177 11.29 -15.00 0.04
CA PRO A 177 11.57 -16.14 -0.82
C PRO A 177 10.62 -16.19 -2.02
N ASP A 178 11.12 -16.60 -3.17
CA ASP A 178 10.34 -16.60 -4.42
C ASP A 178 9.08 -17.49 -4.37
N ASP A 179 9.09 -18.53 -3.55
CA ASP A 179 8.00 -19.52 -3.38
C ASP A 179 7.11 -19.25 -2.16
N CYS A 180 7.23 -18.06 -1.56
CA CYS A 180 6.51 -17.68 -0.35
C CYS A 180 5.62 -16.43 -0.54
N VAL A 181 4.73 -16.26 0.43
CA VAL A 181 3.86 -15.10 0.59
C VAL A 181 4.06 -14.52 1.98
N MET A 182 4.09 -13.21 2.08
CA MET A 182 4.23 -12.48 3.33
C MET A 182 3.08 -11.48 3.50
N THR A 183 2.71 -11.18 4.74
CA THR A 183 1.62 -10.25 5.08
C THR A 183 2.04 -9.27 6.17
N ILE A 184 1.53 -8.04 6.14
CA ILE A 184 1.82 -6.97 7.11
C ILE A 184 0.51 -6.39 7.66
N PRO A 185 0.27 -6.51 8.96
CA PRO A 185 -0.93 -6.02 9.64
C PRO A 185 -0.67 -4.86 10.61
N ASN A 186 0.10 -3.85 10.25
CA ASN A 186 0.47 -2.68 11.07
C ASN A 186 1.40 -2.94 12.29
N TYR A 187 2.22 -3.97 12.22
CA TYR A 187 3.42 -4.12 13.05
C TYR A 187 4.55 -4.71 12.22
N TYR A 188 5.79 -4.57 12.70
CA TYR A 188 6.94 -5.14 12.01
C TYR A 188 6.84 -6.67 11.98
N CYS A 189 7.11 -7.29 10.81
CA CYS A 189 7.03 -8.73 10.63
C CYS A 189 8.38 -9.40 10.39
N ILE A 190 9.47 -8.64 10.20
CA ILE A 190 10.83 -9.18 10.08
C ILE A 190 11.21 -9.83 11.41
N GLY A 191 11.66 -11.09 11.35
CA GLY A 191 12.08 -11.88 12.52
C GLY A 191 13.57 -11.74 12.80
N GLU A 192 14.30 -12.87 12.67
CA GLU A 192 15.76 -12.90 12.77
C GLU A 192 16.38 -12.12 11.61
N ILE A 193 17.50 -11.44 11.87
CA ILE A 193 18.24 -10.65 10.89
C ILE A 193 19.61 -11.26 10.69
N ASP A 194 20.01 -11.42 9.43
CA ASP A 194 21.38 -11.77 9.05
C ASP A 194 21.90 -10.79 7.99
N LEU A 195 22.54 -9.70 8.43
CA LEU A 195 23.12 -8.71 7.51
C LEU A 195 24.33 -9.22 6.74
N SER A 196 24.88 -10.42 7.07
CA SER A 196 25.93 -11.06 6.28
C SER A 196 25.37 -11.70 5.00
N ASP A 197 24.10 -12.10 4.99
CA ASP A 197 23.35 -12.52 3.80
C ASP A 197 22.85 -11.31 3.00
N THR A 198 23.74 -10.66 2.31
CA THR A 198 23.43 -9.45 1.49
C THR A 198 22.50 -9.73 0.30
N ALA A 199 22.28 -11.00 -0.03
CA ALA A 199 21.30 -11.40 -1.04
C ALA A 199 19.88 -11.21 -0.55
N ASN A 200 19.62 -11.43 0.72
CA ASN A 200 18.30 -11.41 1.34
C ASN A 200 18.09 -10.33 2.38
N PHE A 201 19.15 -9.69 2.90
CA PHE A 201 19.05 -8.64 3.90
C PHE A 201 19.84 -7.39 3.51
N GLN A 202 19.32 -6.24 3.89
CA GLN A 202 19.98 -4.94 3.92
C GLN A 202 19.53 -4.20 5.17
N GLY A 203 20.36 -3.32 5.73
CA GLY A 203 20.00 -2.55 6.92
C GLY A 203 21.16 -1.81 7.51
N THR A 204 20.90 -1.00 8.53
CA THR A 204 21.94 -0.32 9.31
C THR A 204 22.76 -1.35 10.08
N PRO A 205 24.12 -1.29 10.01
CA PRO A 205 24.97 -2.34 10.54
C PRO A 205 24.84 -2.55 12.05
N ASP A 206 24.52 -1.51 12.78
CA ASP A 206 24.43 -1.45 14.24
C ASP A 206 23.02 -1.71 14.80
N ILE A 207 22.07 -2.14 13.98
CA ILE A 207 20.65 -2.26 14.37
C ILE A 207 20.43 -3.19 15.58
N ILE A 208 21.26 -4.23 15.75
CA ILE A 208 21.21 -5.13 16.92
C ILE A 208 21.91 -4.47 18.13
N ASP A 209 23.09 -3.92 17.93
CA ASP A 209 23.88 -3.27 18.98
C ASP A 209 23.15 -2.05 19.54
N TYR A 210 22.47 -1.29 18.68
CA TYR A 210 21.60 -0.19 19.08
C TYR A 210 20.46 -0.66 19.99
N ALA A 211 19.80 -1.77 19.66
CA ALA A 211 18.76 -2.32 20.53
C ALA A 211 19.30 -2.76 21.91
N ILE A 212 20.56 -3.25 21.99
CA ILE A 212 21.24 -3.58 23.24
C ILE A 212 21.53 -2.29 24.02
N GLU A 213 22.09 -1.25 23.38
CA GLU A 213 22.35 0.06 23.98
C GLU A 213 21.08 0.67 24.57
N ARG A 214 19.96 0.55 23.86
CA ARG A 214 18.65 1.03 24.32
C ARG A 214 18.04 0.17 25.43
N GLY A 215 18.66 -0.94 25.79
CA GLY A 215 18.12 -1.88 26.79
C GLY A 215 16.84 -2.60 26.32
N TRP A 216 16.61 -2.68 25.02
CA TRP A 216 15.45 -3.36 24.44
C TRP A 216 15.68 -4.84 24.19
N TYR A 217 16.94 -5.26 24.13
CA TYR A 217 17.38 -6.62 23.92
C TYR A 217 18.60 -6.94 24.76
N ASN A 218 18.58 -8.13 25.38
CA ASN A 218 19.72 -8.68 26.09
C ASN A 218 20.02 -10.10 25.54
N PRO A 219 21.13 -10.31 24.82
CA PRO A 219 21.44 -11.59 24.18
C PRO A 219 21.61 -12.76 25.16
N GLU A 220 21.93 -12.48 26.46
CA GLU A 220 22.07 -13.50 27.49
C GLU A 220 20.74 -13.96 28.08
N LYS A 221 19.65 -13.17 27.93
CA LYS A 221 18.36 -13.39 28.61
C LYS A 221 17.20 -13.61 27.65
N ASP A 222 17.18 -12.91 26.52
CA ASP A 222 15.99 -12.78 25.68
C ASP A 222 15.95 -13.80 24.53
N GLY A 223 16.96 -14.68 24.42
CA GLY A 223 17.09 -15.68 23.37
C GLY A 223 17.42 -15.03 22.01
N LYS A 224 16.79 -15.52 20.94
CA LYS A 224 17.05 -15.02 19.59
C LYS A 224 16.55 -13.59 19.41
N PHE A 225 17.33 -12.77 18.70
CA PHE A 225 16.90 -11.45 18.29
C PHE A 225 15.78 -11.55 17.23
N LEU A 226 14.63 -11.01 17.54
CA LEU A 226 13.50 -10.89 16.61
C LEU A 226 13.18 -9.40 16.45
N PHE A 227 13.49 -8.83 15.29
CA PHE A 227 13.27 -7.40 15.02
C PHE A 227 11.82 -6.97 15.32
N LYS A 228 10.85 -7.73 14.87
CA LYS A 228 9.41 -7.48 15.09
C LYS A 228 9.05 -7.31 16.56
N LYS A 229 9.68 -8.08 17.46
CA LYS A 229 9.43 -8.04 18.90
C LYS A 229 10.24 -6.93 19.59
N VAL A 230 11.48 -6.78 19.17
CA VAL A 230 12.44 -5.86 19.80
C VAL A 230 12.10 -4.41 19.45
N TYR A 231 11.67 -4.11 18.21
CA TYR A 231 11.47 -2.75 17.75
C TYR A 231 10.01 -2.29 17.70
N SER A 232 9.02 -3.19 17.60
CA SER A 232 7.62 -2.79 17.57
C SER A 232 7.19 -2.11 18.86
N ARG A 233 6.34 -1.10 18.74
CA ARG A 233 5.63 -0.53 19.88
C ARG A 233 4.68 -1.57 20.47
N HIS A 234 4.75 -1.78 21.79
CA HIS A 234 4.11 -2.90 22.47
C HIS A 234 2.59 -2.95 22.27
N ASP A 235 1.92 -1.80 22.30
CA ASP A 235 0.47 -1.69 22.12
C ASP A 235 0.02 -2.06 20.69
N MET A 236 0.84 -1.76 19.66
CA MET A 236 0.57 -2.14 18.28
C MET A 236 0.84 -3.62 18.01
N TYR A 237 1.91 -4.15 18.58
CA TYR A 237 2.32 -5.55 18.43
C TYR A 237 1.33 -6.53 19.08
N ASN A 238 0.79 -6.14 20.25
CA ASN A 238 -0.17 -6.95 21.01
C ASN A 238 -1.63 -6.52 20.79
N TYR A 239 -1.90 -5.64 19.82
CA TYR A 239 -3.25 -5.22 19.52
C TYR A 239 -4.00 -6.35 18.79
N ASP A 240 -5.12 -6.78 19.38
CA ASP A 240 -5.91 -7.93 18.89
C ASP A 240 -6.31 -7.78 17.42
N ARG A 241 -6.73 -6.59 17.01
CA ARG A 241 -7.08 -6.28 15.64
C ARG A 241 -5.94 -6.59 14.65
N ASN A 242 -4.69 -6.32 15.01
CA ASN A 242 -3.53 -6.55 14.16
C ASN A 242 -3.22 -8.05 14.01
N TYR A 243 -3.10 -8.78 15.13
CA TYR A 243 -2.77 -10.20 15.03
C TYR A 243 -3.94 -11.06 14.51
N ILE A 244 -5.21 -10.67 14.72
CA ILE A 244 -6.38 -11.34 14.11
C ILE A 244 -6.34 -11.22 12.58
N ARG A 245 -6.05 -10.04 12.04
CA ARG A 245 -5.88 -9.84 10.59
C ARG A 245 -4.74 -10.68 10.02
N HIS A 246 -3.59 -10.69 10.70
CA HIS A 246 -2.44 -11.50 10.30
C HIS A 246 -2.80 -13.00 10.32
N MET A 247 -3.39 -13.48 11.42
CA MET A 247 -3.85 -14.86 11.56
C MET A 247 -4.85 -15.23 10.46
N SER A 248 -5.83 -14.37 10.17
CA SER A 248 -6.80 -14.59 9.09
C SER A 248 -6.12 -14.78 7.74
N ALA A 249 -5.14 -13.93 7.41
CA ALA A 249 -4.40 -14.06 6.16
C ALA A 249 -3.54 -15.34 6.12
N LEU A 250 -2.83 -15.67 7.19
CA LEU A 250 -2.04 -16.90 7.28
C LEU A 250 -2.91 -18.16 7.15
N ASN A 251 -4.05 -18.20 7.85
CA ASN A 251 -5.01 -19.30 7.73
C ASN A 251 -5.51 -19.47 6.28
N HIS A 252 -5.80 -18.35 5.62
CA HIS A 252 -6.25 -18.39 4.22
C HIS A 252 -5.17 -18.91 3.27
N LEU A 253 -3.94 -18.43 3.46
CA LEU A 253 -2.80 -18.78 2.59
C LEU A 253 -2.33 -20.23 2.75
N THR A 254 -2.33 -20.75 3.97
CA THR A 254 -1.75 -22.06 4.25
C THR A 254 -2.79 -23.17 4.38
N GLY A 255 -4.04 -22.80 4.72
CA GLY A 255 -5.07 -23.78 5.11
C GLY A 255 -4.88 -24.33 6.54
N GLU A 256 -3.90 -23.83 7.28
CA GLU A 256 -3.64 -24.17 8.68
C GLU A 256 -4.37 -23.21 9.63
N THR A 257 -4.46 -23.57 10.90
CA THR A 257 -5.00 -22.70 11.95
C THR A 257 -3.86 -22.15 12.80
N TYR A 258 -3.60 -20.86 12.68
CA TYR A 258 -2.63 -20.15 13.50
C TYR A 258 -3.25 -19.72 14.83
N ASN A 259 -2.42 -19.65 15.89
CA ASN A 259 -2.82 -19.15 17.20
C ASN A 259 -2.76 -17.62 17.28
N THR A 260 -3.13 -17.04 18.40
CA THR A 260 -3.16 -15.58 18.64
C THR A 260 -1.81 -14.99 19.10
N ASN A 261 -0.71 -15.76 19.02
CA ASN A 261 0.62 -15.30 19.45
C ASN A 261 1.46 -14.87 18.24
N PRO A 262 1.63 -13.57 17.96
CA PRO A 262 2.40 -13.06 16.83
C PRO A 262 3.90 -13.40 16.88
N ASP A 263 4.46 -13.74 18.06
CA ASP A 263 5.85 -14.21 18.17
C ASP A 263 6.10 -15.47 17.33
N THR A 264 5.07 -16.32 17.20
CA THR A 264 5.15 -17.59 16.48
C THR A 264 4.94 -17.47 14.97
N TYR A 265 4.47 -16.32 14.48
CA TYR A 265 4.20 -16.16 13.06
C TYR A 265 5.50 -16.08 12.26
N PRO A 266 5.65 -16.86 11.18
CA PRO A 266 6.83 -16.77 10.33
C PRO A 266 6.84 -15.45 9.54
N PHE A 267 8.02 -15.04 9.06
CA PHE A 267 8.16 -13.88 8.18
C PHE A 267 7.37 -14.06 6.88
N ALA A 268 7.43 -15.24 6.30
CA ALA A 268 6.70 -15.59 5.08
C ALA A 268 6.31 -17.06 5.11
N VAL A 269 5.25 -17.44 4.40
CA VAL A 269 4.70 -18.80 4.33
C VAL A 269 4.63 -19.29 2.89
N LYS A 270 4.76 -20.60 2.69
CA LYS A 270 4.41 -21.22 1.42
C LYS A 270 2.89 -21.32 1.35
N PRO A 271 2.24 -20.79 0.30
CA PRO A 271 0.82 -20.95 0.15
C PRO A 271 0.47 -22.42 -0.15
N ASN A 272 -0.70 -22.86 0.27
CA ASN A 272 -1.18 -24.21 0.03
C ASN A 272 -1.50 -24.52 -1.45
N ARG A 273 -1.54 -23.50 -2.28
CA ARG A 273 -1.67 -23.55 -3.74
C ARG A 273 -1.07 -22.31 -4.38
N LEU A 274 -0.73 -22.39 -5.65
CA LEU A 274 -0.28 -21.22 -6.40
C LEU A 274 -1.41 -20.19 -6.51
N LEU A 275 -1.08 -18.93 -6.25
CA LEU A 275 -2.04 -17.83 -6.18
C LEU A 275 -2.29 -17.20 -7.54
N GLU A 276 -3.52 -16.77 -7.74
CA GLU A 276 -3.96 -15.90 -8.86
C GLU A 276 -4.29 -14.50 -8.33
N VAL A 277 -4.37 -13.52 -9.20
CA VAL A 277 -4.77 -12.13 -8.85
C VAL A 277 -6.08 -12.09 -8.06
N LYS A 278 -7.04 -12.96 -8.41
CA LYS A 278 -8.33 -13.03 -7.70
C LYS A 278 -8.18 -13.48 -6.24
N ASP A 279 -7.15 -14.29 -5.92
CA ASP A 279 -6.88 -14.74 -4.55
C ASP A 279 -6.35 -13.59 -3.70
N MET A 280 -5.48 -12.75 -4.27
CA MET A 280 -5.03 -11.52 -3.61
C MET A 280 -6.21 -10.57 -3.35
N MET A 281 -7.11 -10.39 -4.34
CA MET A 281 -8.33 -9.60 -4.16
C MET A 281 -9.25 -10.18 -3.08
N GLN A 282 -9.32 -11.51 -2.96
CA GLN A 282 -10.13 -12.20 -1.94
C GLN A 282 -9.59 -11.95 -0.54
N ILE A 283 -8.27 -11.99 -0.36
CA ILE A 283 -7.63 -11.67 0.93
C ILE A 283 -7.96 -10.24 1.34
N LEU A 284 -7.85 -9.27 0.42
CA LEU A 284 -8.17 -7.87 0.69
C LEU A 284 -9.65 -7.63 1.03
N ARG A 285 -10.56 -8.50 0.57
CA ARG A 285 -12.01 -8.45 0.87
C ARG A 285 -12.40 -9.17 2.16
N SER A 286 -11.48 -9.86 2.82
CA SER A 286 -11.80 -10.73 3.97
C SER A 286 -12.35 -9.94 5.16
N HIS A 287 -13.45 -10.44 5.70
CA HIS A 287 -14.09 -9.98 6.94
C HIS A 287 -13.83 -10.95 8.11
N GLY A 288 -12.80 -11.84 7.97
CA GLY A 288 -12.42 -12.79 9.01
C GLY A 288 -13.33 -14.03 9.05
N GLU A 289 -13.74 -14.53 7.90
CA GLU A 289 -14.60 -15.70 7.76
C GLU A 289 -13.93 -16.97 8.31
N ASN A 290 -12.61 -17.01 8.31
CA ASN A 290 -11.75 -18.14 8.68
C ASN A 290 -11.12 -18.00 10.08
N VAL A 291 -11.62 -17.10 10.92
CA VAL A 291 -11.17 -16.91 12.31
C VAL A 291 -12.37 -16.85 13.26
N GLU A 292 -12.21 -17.46 14.43
CA GLU A 292 -13.24 -17.43 15.47
C GLU A 292 -13.29 -16.09 16.18
N GLN A 293 -12.10 -15.49 16.47
CA GLN A 293 -12.00 -14.18 17.07
C GLN A 293 -12.52 -13.12 16.09
N LYS A 294 -13.38 -12.25 16.58
CA LYS A 294 -13.91 -11.13 15.80
C LYS A 294 -13.34 -9.82 16.29
N ILE A 295 -13.07 -8.92 15.37
CA ILE A 295 -12.65 -7.57 15.69
C ILE A 295 -13.86 -6.80 16.23
N ASN A 296 -13.75 -6.34 17.48
CA ASN A 296 -14.79 -5.55 18.11
C ASN A 296 -14.74 -4.10 17.63
N HIS A 297 -15.77 -3.67 16.90
CA HIS A 297 -15.96 -2.26 16.56
C HIS A 297 -16.74 -1.57 17.67
N LYS A 298 -16.13 -0.54 18.29
CA LYS A 298 -16.80 0.29 19.32
C LYS A 298 -17.83 1.26 18.73
N LYS A 299 -17.84 1.47 17.44
CA LYS A 299 -18.73 2.42 16.77
C LYS A 299 -19.39 1.74 15.59
N LYS A 300 -20.63 1.39 15.73
CA LYS A 300 -21.57 0.87 14.72
C LYS A 300 -20.91 0.04 13.62
N PRO A 301 -21.30 -1.13 13.44
CA PRO A 301 -21.31 -1.43 12.05
C PRO A 301 -22.36 -2.40 11.63
N LEU A 302 -22.90 -2.06 10.58
CA LEU A 302 -23.46 -2.99 9.66
C LEU A 302 -22.32 -3.74 8.89
N HIS A 303 -21.11 -3.16 8.79
CA HIS A 303 -19.98 -3.74 8.06
C HIS A 303 -19.10 -4.62 8.97
N PRO A 304 -19.04 -5.95 8.73
CA PRO A 304 -18.10 -6.83 9.41
C PRO A 304 -16.66 -6.41 9.08
N ALA A 305 -15.75 -6.50 10.01
CA ALA A 305 -14.38 -6.07 9.77
C ALA A 305 -13.35 -7.12 10.12
N CYS A 306 -12.33 -7.19 9.27
CA CYS A 306 -11.08 -7.88 9.50
C CYS A 306 -9.99 -7.20 8.65
N ILE A 307 -9.58 -7.79 7.51
CA ILE A 307 -8.65 -7.18 6.55
C ILE A 307 -9.36 -6.06 5.79
N CYS A 308 -10.59 -6.29 5.33
CA CYS A 308 -11.48 -5.24 4.86
C CYS A 308 -12.22 -4.64 6.05
N THR A 309 -12.24 -3.32 6.15
CA THR A 309 -12.87 -2.57 7.24
C THR A 309 -13.84 -1.52 6.69
N ASP A 310 -14.64 -0.94 7.56
CA ASP A 310 -15.54 0.17 7.23
C ASP A 310 -14.81 1.48 6.88
N VAL A 311 -13.51 1.54 7.17
CA VAL A 311 -12.62 2.65 6.83
C VAL A 311 -11.60 2.30 5.74
N THR A 312 -11.74 1.14 5.09
CA THR A 312 -10.94 0.81 3.91
C THR A 312 -11.42 1.65 2.72
N ILE A 313 -10.57 2.56 2.25
CA ILE A 313 -10.91 3.54 1.22
C ILE A 313 -10.35 3.21 -0.16
N ASN A 314 -9.39 2.30 -0.22
CA ASN A 314 -8.78 1.80 -1.45
C ASN A 314 -8.26 0.40 -1.24
N ALA A 315 -8.25 -0.38 -2.31
CA ALA A 315 -7.53 -1.64 -2.39
C ALA A 315 -6.82 -1.73 -3.74
N SER A 316 -5.59 -2.22 -3.73
CA SER A 316 -4.75 -2.33 -4.92
C SER A 316 -4.07 -3.69 -4.98
N VAL A 317 -4.03 -4.31 -6.17
CA VAL A 317 -3.28 -5.55 -6.44
C VAL A 317 -2.38 -5.29 -7.64
N PHE A 318 -1.09 -5.19 -7.41
CA PHE A 318 -0.07 -5.08 -8.44
C PHE A 318 0.27 -6.48 -8.97
N GLN A 319 0.24 -6.65 -10.29
CA GLN A 319 0.66 -7.85 -11.00
C GLN A 319 1.86 -7.50 -11.86
N LEU A 320 3.04 -8.03 -11.52
CA LEU A 320 4.32 -7.63 -12.10
C LEU A 320 4.91 -8.81 -12.85
N ARG A 321 4.86 -8.72 -14.19
CA ARG A 321 5.16 -9.83 -15.12
C ARG A 321 6.39 -9.51 -15.96
N ASN A 322 7.40 -10.38 -15.96
CA ASN A 322 8.66 -10.18 -16.68
C ASN A 322 8.70 -10.73 -18.12
N TRP A 323 7.64 -11.41 -18.55
CA TRP A 323 7.52 -11.97 -19.90
C TRP A 323 6.76 -11.09 -20.90
N LEU A 324 6.48 -9.85 -20.50
CA LEU A 324 5.89 -8.80 -21.31
C LEU A 324 6.71 -7.52 -21.20
N PRO A 325 6.64 -6.61 -22.20
CA PRO A 325 7.17 -5.26 -22.00
C PRO A 325 6.63 -4.64 -20.72
N VAL A 326 7.45 -3.91 -19.98
CA VAL A 326 7.07 -3.34 -18.67
C VAL A 326 5.78 -2.51 -18.74
N GLU A 327 5.54 -1.84 -19.85
CA GLU A 327 4.37 -1.02 -20.10
C GLU A 327 3.05 -1.82 -20.07
N ILE A 328 3.13 -3.12 -20.35
CA ILE A 328 2.00 -4.06 -20.35
C ILE A 328 2.12 -5.02 -19.17
N GLY A 329 3.33 -5.47 -18.88
CA GLY A 329 3.63 -6.48 -17.86
C GLY A 329 3.41 -6.00 -16.44
N ALA A 330 3.73 -4.73 -16.17
CA ALA A 330 3.50 -4.13 -14.87
C ALA A 330 2.16 -3.40 -14.85
N MET A 331 1.25 -3.83 -13.98
CA MET A 331 -0.08 -3.25 -13.87
C MET A 331 -0.59 -3.32 -12.44
N VAL A 332 -1.59 -2.50 -12.14
CA VAL A 332 -2.34 -2.53 -10.89
C VAL A 332 -3.83 -2.67 -11.16
N TRP A 333 -4.47 -3.52 -10.39
CA TRP A 333 -5.92 -3.61 -10.24
C TRP A 333 -6.29 -2.83 -8.99
N THR A 334 -7.18 -1.84 -9.08
CA THR A 334 -7.47 -0.97 -7.93
C THR A 334 -8.94 -0.60 -7.83
N THR A 335 -9.39 -0.33 -6.60
CA THR A 335 -10.74 0.12 -6.27
C THR A 335 -10.74 1.60 -5.88
N GLY A 336 -11.89 2.24 -5.92
CA GLY A 336 -12.04 3.63 -5.46
C GLY A 336 -12.72 3.75 -4.10
N ALA A 337 -13.05 2.63 -3.46
CA ALA A 337 -13.62 2.52 -2.12
C ALA A 337 -13.36 1.12 -1.56
N SER A 338 -14.06 0.74 -0.49
CA SER A 338 -13.93 -0.57 0.18
C SER A 338 -14.05 -1.74 -0.79
N PRO A 339 -13.06 -2.67 -0.82
CA PRO A 339 -12.95 -3.72 -1.85
C PRO A 339 -14.11 -4.72 -1.84
N CYS A 340 -14.81 -4.90 -0.73
CA CYS A 340 -15.95 -5.79 -0.64
C CYS A 340 -17.18 -5.29 -1.43
N ALA A 341 -17.23 -3.98 -1.70
CA ALA A 341 -18.32 -3.32 -2.43
C ALA A 341 -17.92 -2.89 -3.85
N GLU A 342 -16.65 -3.13 -4.27
CA GLU A 342 -16.13 -2.64 -5.53
C GLU A 342 -15.54 -3.74 -6.41
N ALA A 343 -15.53 -3.51 -7.75
CA ALA A 343 -14.69 -4.24 -8.68
C ALA A 343 -13.32 -3.57 -8.77
N PHE A 344 -12.28 -4.36 -8.97
CA PHE A 344 -10.92 -3.88 -9.21
C PHE A 344 -10.75 -3.56 -10.70
N ILE A 345 -10.36 -2.34 -11.01
CA ILE A 345 -10.18 -1.84 -12.38
C ILE A 345 -8.69 -1.83 -12.74
N PRO A 346 -8.30 -2.34 -13.93
CA PRO A 346 -6.90 -2.45 -14.33
C PRO A 346 -6.33 -1.12 -14.83
N TRP A 347 -5.11 -0.78 -14.36
CA TRP A 347 -4.28 0.31 -14.84
C TRP A 347 -2.90 -0.23 -15.20
N TYR A 348 -2.37 0.16 -16.35
CA TYR A 348 -1.08 -0.31 -16.87
C TYR A 348 0.01 0.75 -16.67
N SER A 349 1.24 0.33 -16.36
CA SER A 349 2.38 1.25 -16.22
C SER A 349 2.66 2.05 -17.51
N GLY A 350 2.28 1.52 -18.66
CA GLY A 350 2.41 2.18 -19.96
C GLY A 350 1.44 3.34 -20.21
N MET A 351 0.39 3.49 -19.39
CA MET A 351 -0.57 4.59 -19.52
C MET A 351 0.12 5.95 -19.31
N THR A 352 -0.42 6.96 -19.99
CA THR A 352 0.06 8.36 -19.91
C THR A 352 -1.04 9.35 -19.61
N LYS A 353 -2.30 8.90 -19.70
CA LYS A 353 -3.48 9.71 -19.39
C LYS A 353 -4.36 8.96 -18.40
N SER A 354 -4.86 9.66 -17.42
CA SER A 354 -5.87 9.13 -16.50
C SER A 354 -7.27 9.22 -17.13
N PRO A 355 -8.20 8.32 -16.79
CA PRO A 355 -9.60 8.48 -17.12
C PRO A 355 -10.20 9.78 -16.59
N GLU A 356 -11.35 10.17 -17.13
CA GLU A 356 -12.07 11.37 -16.70
C GLU A 356 -12.38 11.34 -15.19
N GLY A 357 -12.16 12.45 -14.51
CA GLY A 357 -12.32 12.59 -13.07
C GLY A 357 -11.14 12.11 -12.23
N PHE A 358 -10.10 11.50 -12.85
CA PHE A 358 -8.85 11.12 -12.22
C PHE A 358 -7.74 12.01 -12.74
N ALA A 359 -7.34 13.03 -11.97
CA ALA A 359 -6.33 13.99 -12.38
C ALA A 359 -5.57 14.54 -11.19
N ARG A 360 -4.32 14.96 -11.42
CA ARG A 360 -3.59 15.70 -10.39
C ARG A 360 -4.30 17.03 -10.11
N PHE A 361 -4.55 17.31 -8.84
CA PHE A 361 -5.11 18.59 -8.42
C PHE A 361 -4.07 19.71 -8.53
N ALA A 362 -4.54 20.91 -8.85
CA ALA A 362 -3.66 22.02 -9.22
C ALA A 362 -2.78 22.53 -8.07
N ASP A 363 -3.25 22.44 -6.83
CA ASP A 363 -2.54 22.91 -5.65
C ASP A 363 -2.39 21.81 -4.58
N PRO A 364 -1.24 21.11 -4.53
CA PRO A 364 -0.98 20.11 -3.52
C PRO A 364 -0.96 20.66 -2.09
N GLN A 365 -0.50 21.91 -1.88
CA GLN A 365 -0.43 22.51 -0.55
C GLN A 365 -1.83 22.81 0.02
N GLU A 366 -2.73 23.31 -0.82
CA GLU A 366 -4.12 23.52 -0.43
C GLU A 366 -4.81 22.21 -0.08
N ALA A 367 -4.53 21.17 -0.84
CA ALA A 367 -5.12 19.86 -0.63
C ALA A 367 -4.57 19.18 0.65
N ILE A 368 -3.26 19.35 0.99
CA ILE A 368 -2.70 18.93 2.29
C ILE A 368 -3.45 19.62 3.44
N ALA A 369 -3.61 20.92 3.37
CA ALA A 369 -4.31 21.68 4.41
C ALA A 369 -5.78 21.25 4.58
N LYS A 370 -6.38 20.67 3.54
CA LYS A 370 -7.79 20.25 3.50
C LYS A 370 -7.98 18.74 3.60
N HIS A 371 -6.92 17.96 3.73
CA HIS A 371 -7.02 16.50 3.80
C HIS A 371 -7.98 16.04 4.91
N MET A 372 -7.88 16.64 6.07
CA MET A 372 -8.75 16.34 7.23
C MET A 372 -10.03 17.19 7.27
N SER A 373 -10.32 18.01 6.24
CA SER A 373 -11.57 18.74 6.15
C SER A 373 -12.75 17.80 5.92
N ASP A 374 -13.97 18.27 6.20
CA ASP A 374 -15.16 17.46 5.94
C ASP A 374 -15.40 17.24 4.43
N SER A 375 -16.18 16.21 4.11
CA SER A 375 -16.46 15.81 2.73
C SER A 375 -17.17 16.87 1.90
N LYS A 376 -17.97 17.76 2.52
CA LYS A 376 -18.66 18.86 1.82
C LYS A 376 -17.67 19.89 1.31
N GLU A 377 -16.66 20.21 2.11
CA GLU A 377 -15.60 21.13 1.70
C GLU A 377 -14.73 20.51 0.59
N LYS A 378 -14.37 19.23 0.73
CA LYS A 378 -13.63 18.51 -0.32
C LYS A 378 -14.41 18.47 -1.64
N ARG A 379 -15.72 18.17 -1.61
CA ARG A 379 -16.57 18.20 -2.82
C ARG A 379 -16.62 19.56 -3.48
N LYS A 380 -16.71 20.61 -2.69
CA LYS A 380 -16.69 21.99 -3.22
C LYS A 380 -15.38 22.31 -3.95
N ASN A 381 -14.26 21.81 -3.43
CA ASN A 381 -12.94 22.05 -4.02
C ASN A 381 -12.64 21.15 -5.23
N TYR A 382 -13.19 19.93 -5.26
CA TYR A 382 -12.94 18.93 -6.29
C TYR A 382 -14.26 18.32 -6.79
N PRO A 383 -15.20 19.12 -7.35
CA PRO A 383 -16.56 18.67 -7.65
C PRO A 383 -16.62 17.55 -8.70
N ASP A 384 -15.67 17.55 -9.65
CA ASP A 384 -15.63 16.62 -10.78
C ASP A 384 -14.78 15.36 -10.51
N ALA A 385 -14.29 15.18 -9.27
CA ALA A 385 -13.47 14.01 -8.96
C ALA A 385 -14.28 12.71 -9.04
N ALA A 386 -13.75 11.72 -9.77
CA ALA A 386 -14.36 10.40 -9.93
C ALA A 386 -14.57 9.68 -8.57
N ALA A 387 -13.73 10.00 -7.58
CA ALA A 387 -13.82 9.45 -6.23
C ALA A 387 -15.20 9.63 -5.60
N TRP A 388 -15.91 10.72 -5.89
CA TRP A 388 -17.24 10.96 -5.32
C TRP A 388 -18.29 9.95 -5.76
N LYS A 389 -18.17 9.36 -6.94
CA LYS A 389 -19.05 8.28 -7.39
C LYS A 389 -18.91 7.05 -6.49
N PHE A 390 -17.67 6.72 -6.11
CA PHE A 390 -17.39 5.61 -5.19
C PHE A 390 -17.88 5.90 -3.78
N VAL A 391 -17.62 7.11 -3.28
CA VAL A 391 -18.07 7.54 -1.94
C VAL A 391 -19.60 7.52 -1.85
N ASP A 392 -20.31 8.06 -2.84
CA ASP A 392 -21.78 8.08 -2.86
C ASP A 392 -22.37 6.67 -2.93
N ARG A 393 -21.78 5.81 -3.75
CA ARG A 393 -22.17 4.40 -3.81
C ARG A 393 -21.94 3.70 -2.49
N TRP A 394 -20.77 3.90 -1.87
CA TRP A 394 -20.42 3.33 -0.58
C TRP A 394 -21.43 3.75 0.50
N HIS A 395 -21.75 5.04 0.60
CA HIS A 395 -22.76 5.54 1.52
C HIS A 395 -24.13 4.90 1.28
N SER A 396 -24.57 4.84 0.02
CA SER A 396 -25.83 4.19 -0.33
C SER A 396 -25.88 2.71 0.09
N ILE A 397 -24.74 1.99 -0.01
CA ILE A 397 -24.66 0.60 0.45
C ILE A 397 -24.72 0.53 1.98
N CYS A 398 -23.99 1.40 2.68
CA CYS A 398 -23.96 1.43 4.14
C CYS A 398 -25.31 1.80 4.77
N GLU A 399 -26.14 2.61 4.10
CA GLU A 399 -27.50 2.96 4.56
C GLU A 399 -28.43 1.74 4.62
N ASP A 400 -28.22 0.76 3.76
CA ASP A 400 -28.99 -0.47 3.69
C ASP A 400 -28.07 -1.65 3.32
N TRP A 401 -27.16 -1.97 4.24
CA TRP A 401 -26.14 -3.00 4.01
C TRP A 401 -26.74 -4.35 3.66
N GLU A 402 -27.64 -4.86 4.49
CA GLU A 402 -28.23 -6.19 4.30
C GLU A 402 -29.04 -6.31 3.01
N GLY A 403 -29.76 -5.24 2.62
CA GLY A 403 -30.58 -5.22 1.42
C GLY A 403 -29.79 -5.06 0.12
N LYS A 404 -28.60 -4.45 0.17
CA LYS A 404 -27.84 -4.04 -1.02
C LYS A 404 -26.59 -4.85 -1.28
N ILE A 405 -25.79 -5.19 -0.23
CA ILE A 405 -24.43 -5.71 -0.42
C ILE A 405 -24.38 -6.99 -1.28
N GLY A 406 -25.29 -7.93 -1.08
CA GLY A 406 -25.32 -9.18 -1.85
C GLY A 406 -25.50 -8.96 -3.34
N LYS A 407 -26.38 -8.04 -3.74
CA LYS A 407 -26.61 -7.67 -5.15
C LYS A 407 -25.40 -6.96 -5.75
N VAL A 408 -24.78 -6.05 -4.98
CA VAL A 408 -23.59 -5.31 -5.39
C VAL A 408 -22.43 -6.28 -5.63
N GLN A 409 -22.18 -7.20 -4.70
CA GLN A 409 -21.12 -8.20 -4.81
C GLN A 409 -21.33 -9.13 -6.02
N GLN A 410 -22.56 -9.57 -6.25
CA GLN A 410 -22.88 -10.41 -7.42
C GLN A 410 -22.62 -9.66 -8.73
N SER A 411 -23.05 -8.40 -8.82
CA SER A 411 -22.83 -7.54 -9.99
C SER A 411 -21.34 -7.29 -10.23
N ASN A 412 -20.60 -6.92 -9.17
CA ASN A 412 -19.16 -6.70 -9.24
C ASN A 412 -18.39 -7.97 -9.59
N SER A 413 -18.79 -9.15 -9.09
CA SER A 413 -18.17 -10.43 -9.45
C SER A 413 -18.33 -10.74 -10.92
N SER A 414 -19.54 -10.53 -11.46
CA SER A 414 -19.81 -10.72 -12.90
C SER A 414 -18.99 -9.77 -13.77
N PHE A 415 -18.89 -8.51 -13.35
CA PHE A 415 -18.08 -7.51 -14.03
C PHE A 415 -16.59 -7.83 -13.95
N GLN A 416 -16.08 -8.21 -12.79
CA GLN A 416 -14.68 -8.62 -12.58
C GLN A 416 -14.32 -9.83 -13.45
N GLN A 417 -15.20 -10.83 -13.55
CA GLN A 417 -14.96 -11.99 -14.41
C GLN A 417 -14.91 -11.60 -15.90
N LYS A 418 -15.76 -10.65 -16.32
CA LYS A 418 -15.69 -10.07 -17.68
C LYS A 418 -14.33 -9.41 -17.92
N LEU A 419 -13.79 -8.67 -16.95
CA LEU A 419 -12.48 -8.03 -17.05
C LEU A 419 -11.36 -9.07 -17.18
N PHE A 420 -11.34 -10.11 -16.35
CA PHE A 420 -10.35 -11.20 -16.45
C PHE A 420 -10.40 -11.90 -17.81
N ASN A 421 -11.59 -12.24 -18.28
CA ASN A 421 -11.76 -12.88 -19.59
C ASN A 421 -11.35 -11.96 -20.76
N GLY A 422 -11.52 -10.65 -20.60
CA GLY A 422 -11.17 -9.63 -21.58
C GLY A 422 -9.69 -9.29 -21.63
N GLN A 423 -8.99 -9.38 -20.51
CA GLN A 423 -7.59 -8.95 -20.36
C GLN A 423 -6.66 -9.67 -21.33
N GLU A 424 -6.71 -10.98 -21.38
CA GLU A 424 -5.84 -11.77 -22.27
C GLU A 424 -6.06 -11.41 -23.75
N LYS A 425 -7.32 -11.25 -24.15
CA LYS A 425 -7.67 -10.82 -25.51
C LYS A 425 -7.15 -9.43 -25.81
N PHE A 426 -7.31 -8.49 -24.89
CA PHE A 426 -6.80 -7.14 -25.02
C PHE A 426 -5.27 -7.14 -25.14
N GLU A 427 -4.55 -7.78 -24.23
CA GLU A 427 -3.10 -7.86 -24.27
C GLU A 427 -2.56 -8.55 -25.53
N LYS A 428 -3.24 -9.59 -26.03
CA LYS A 428 -2.93 -10.18 -27.33
C LYS A 428 -3.06 -9.17 -28.48
N SER A 429 -4.01 -8.24 -28.41
CA SER A 429 -4.18 -7.21 -29.44
C SER A 429 -3.05 -6.18 -29.46
N LEU A 430 -2.31 -6.03 -28.33
CA LEU A 430 -1.17 -5.12 -28.19
C LEU A 430 0.12 -5.69 -28.81
N ARG A 431 0.14 -6.98 -29.16
CA ARG A 431 1.33 -7.66 -29.70
C ARG A 431 1.91 -7.00 -30.95
N LYS A 432 1.11 -6.31 -31.73
CA LYS A 432 1.52 -5.56 -32.93
C LYS A 432 2.34 -4.31 -32.63
N TYR A 433 2.42 -3.88 -31.37
CA TYR A 433 3.12 -2.67 -30.93
C TYR A 433 4.48 -2.94 -30.27
N TYR A 434 4.92 -4.20 -30.21
CA TYR A 434 6.22 -4.54 -29.66
C TYR A 434 6.84 -5.78 -30.31
N ASN A 435 8.15 -5.88 -30.24
CA ASN A 435 8.90 -7.06 -30.69
C ASN A 435 8.87 -8.14 -29.61
N HIS A 436 8.31 -9.32 -29.91
CA HIS A 436 8.13 -10.43 -28.95
C HIS A 436 9.43 -11.08 -28.46
N LYS A 437 10.55 -10.92 -29.21
CA LYS A 437 11.84 -11.51 -28.82
C LYS A 437 12.65 -10.58 -27.93
N THR A 438 12.59 -9.27 -28.22
CA THR A 438 13.37 -8.25 -27.49
C THR A 438 12.56 -7.49 -26.46
N MET A 439 11.25 -7.65 -26.42
CA MET A 439 10.30 -6.90 -25.62
C MET A 439 10.33 -5.38 -25.83
N GLN A 440 10.99 -4.92 -26.92
CA GLN A 440 11.05 -3.50 -27.27
C GLN A 440 9.76 -3.02 -27.90
N ILE A 441 9.26 -1.90 -27.43
CA ILE A 441 8.10 -1.23 -28.03
C ILE A 441 8.49 -0.66 -29.39
N THR A 442 7.68 -0.97 -30.41
CA THR A 442 7.87 -0.52 -31.80
C THR A 442 6.98 0.67 -32.16
N ASP A 443 5.86 0.84 -31.46
CA ASP A 443 4.92 1.98 -31.64
C ASP A 443 4.40 2.45 -30.27
N THR A 444 5.19 3.28 -29.62
CA THR A 444 4.89 3.79 -28.27
C THR A 444 3.57 4.59 -28.24
N ALA A 445 3.31 5.42 -29.22
CA ALA A 445 2.13 6.29 -29.24
C ALA A 445 0.83 5.48 -29.31
N LYS A 446 0.76 4.49 -30.22
CA LYS A 446 -0.43 3.64 -30.35
C LYS A 446 -0.59 2.69 -29.16
N LEU A 447 0.49 2.19 -28.58
CA LEU A 447 0.42 1.40 -27.36
C LEU A 447 -0.19 2.23 -26.22
N GLN A 448 0.33 3.42 -25.98
CA GLN A 448 -0.16 4.31 -24.93
C GLN A 448 -1.63 4.69 -25.14
N GLU A 449 -2.01 5.01 -26.36
CA GLU A 449 -3.41 5.29 -26.71
C GLU A 449 -4.33 4.10 -26.42
N ALA A 450 -3.91 2.88 -26.81
CA ALA A 450 -4.69 1.67 -26.55
C ALA A 450 -4.85 1.40 -25.05
N LEU A 451 -3.79 1.54 -24.25
CA LEU A 451 -3.83 1.35 -22.81
C LEU A 451 -4.72 2.41 -22.13
N ASN A 452 -4.58 3.69 -22.49
CA ASN A 452 -5.39 4.78 -21.96
C ASN A 452 -6.89 4.55 -22.24
N ASN A 453 -7.23 4.20 -23.49
CA ASN A 453 -8.60 3.97 -23.90
C ASN A 453 -9.22 2.75 -23.22
N TYR A 454 -8.46 1.67 -23.06
CA TYR A 454 -8.95 0.45 -22.41
C TYR A 454 -9.43 0.73 -20.98
N THR A 455 -8.60 1.34 -20.15
CA THR A 455 -8.98 1.67 -18.77
C THR A 455 -10.11 2.69 -18.72
N ALA A 456 -10.09 3.73 -19.58
CA ALA A 456 -11.15 4.73 -19.63
C ALA A 456 -12.51 4.14 -20.00
N GLU A 457 -12.58 3.24 -20.97
CA GLU A 457 -13.85 2.58 -21.37
C GLU A 457 -14.36 1.65 -20.27
N ILE A 458 -13.49 0.97 -19.53
CA ILE A 458 -13.89 0.15 -18.38
C ILE A 458 -14.55 1.04 -17.30
N TYR A 459 -13.98 2.21 -16.96
CA TYR A 459 -14.60 3.12 -15.99
C TYR A 459 -15.94 3.66 -16.49
N LYS A 460 -16.07 4.02 -17.76
CA LYS A 460 -17.36 4.43 -18.34
C LYS A 460 -18.43 3.36 -18.21
N GLU A 461 -18.06 2.10 -18.40
CA GLU A 461 -18.98 0.98 -18.23
C GLU A 461 -19.29 0.75 -16.76
N TYR A 462 -18.28 0.75 -15.90
CA TYR A 462 -18.43 0.50 -14.47
C TYR A 462 -19.32 1.54 -13.78
N PHE A 463 -19.15 2.82 -14.09
CA PHE A 463 -19.97 3.90 -13.53
C PHE A 463 -21.45 3.87 -13.96
N LYS A 464 -21.82 3.10 -14.99
CA LYS A 464 -23.23 2.87 -15.32
C LYS A 464 -23.91 1.89 -14.37
N MET A 465 -23.12 1.19 -13.52
CA MET A 465 -23.64 0.24 -12.55
C MET A 465 -23.95 0.90 -11.19
N PHE A 466 -23.58 2.16 -11.02
CA PHE A 466 -23.78 2.97 -9.79
C PHE A 466 -25.18 3.66 -9.81
#